data_9f81d6cb986568f3b8dc7ba9d6db8309
#
_entry.id   9f81d6cb986568f3b8dc7ba9d6db8309
#
_cell.length_a   1.000
_cell.length_b   1.000
_cell.length_c   1.000
_cell.angle_alpha   90.00
_cell.angle_beta   90.00
_cell.angle_gamma   90.00
#
_symmetry.space_group_name_H-M   'P 1'
#
loop_
_entity.id
_entity.type
_entity.pdbx_description
1 polymer ?
#
loop_
_entity_poly.entity_id
_entity_poly.type
_entity_poly.pdbx_seq_one_letter_code
_entity_poly.pdbx_strand_id
1 'polypeptide(L)'
;YLDELTGKVTFVPEPGFTGTAKGVTVSLTAPVGRDKDGRVPDNALKTATAKYTPTATPITVTPTDKVSEDVQNVPQTQTPTFELSNDKAAKITSKKLVDPATGQPTDETTVTVAGEGTYTIDPTTGAVTFTPEKDFVGTAKGVTVQATATITNANGKTAIITSDAKYTPTVVPAVPT
;
A
#
# COMPACT_ATOMS: atom_id res chain seq x y z
N TYR A 1 -21.46 7.84 -10.72
CA TYR A 1 -22.00 9.20 -10.86
C TYR A 1 -22.10 9.59 -12.33
N LEU A 2 -23.25 10.05 -12.74
CA LEU A 2 -23.53 10.52 -14.10
C LEU A 2 -23.80 12.02 -14.07
N ASP A 3 -23.07 12.78 -14.90
CA ASP A 3 -23.43 14.17 -15.21
C ASP A 3 -24.42 14.16 -16.36
N GLU A 4 -25.68 14.45 -16.07
CA GLU A 4 -26.76 14.36 -17.07
C GLU A 4 -26.63 15.38 -18.20
N LEU A 5 -25.94 16.50 -17.97
CA LEU A 5 -25.74 17.54 -18.96
C LEU A 5 -24.68 17.16 -20.00
N THR A 6 -23.61 16.52 -19.56
CA THR A 6 -22.48 16.17 -20.42
C THR A 6 -22.44 14.70 -20.81
N GLY A 7 -23.15 13.84 -20.09
CA GLY A 7 -23.05 12.39 -20.24
C GLY A 7 -21.79 11.80 -19.63
N LYS A 8 -21.02 12.60 -18.90
CA LYS A 8 -19.78 12.12 -18.27
C LYS A 8 -20.09 11.17 -17.12
N VAL A 9 -19.48 10.00 -17.14
CA VAL A 9 -19.60 9.01 -16.08
C VAL A 9 -18.31 8.97 -15.27
N THR A 10 -18.41 9.11 -13.96
CA THR A 10 -17.29 8.98 -13.04
C THR A 10 -17.45 7.71 -12.21
N PHE A 11 -16.46 6.85 -12.28
CA PHE A 11 -16.39 5.64 -11.46
C PHE A 11 -15.45 5.90 -10.27
N VAL A 12 -15.96 5.69 -9.07
CA VAL A 12 -15.14 5.74 -7.85
C VAL A 12 -15.08 4.32 -7.31
N PRO A 13 -13.91 3.66 -7.41
CA PRO A 13 -13.80 2.30 -6.90
C PRO A 13 -13.87 2.26 -5.38
N GLU A 14 -14.35 1.16 -4.82
CA GLU A 14 -14.13 0.86 -3.41
C GLU A 14 -12.62 0.73 -3.18
N PRO A 15 -12.10 1.13 -2.00
CA PRO A 15 -10.65 1.26 -1.83
C PRO A 15 -9.86 -0.02 -2.01
N GLY A 16 -10.46 -1.19 -1.81
CA GLY A 16 -9.80 -2.48 -2.05
C GLY A 16 -10.13 -3.13 -3.40
N PHE A 17 -10.94 -2.48 -4.24
CA PHE A 17 -11.35 -3.09 -5.50
C PHE A 17 -10.23 -3.08 -6.52
N THR A 18 -10.01 -4.22 -7.16
CA THR A 18 -9.10 -4.38 -8.30
C THR A 18 -9.77 -5.22 -9.37
N GLY A 19 -9.33 -5.04 -10.62
CA GLY A 19 -9.85 -5.78 -11.75
C GLY A 19 -10.83 -4.97 -12.57
N THR A 20 -11.49 -5.64 -13.50
CA THR A 20 -12.47 -5.01 -14.39
C THR A 20 -13.84 -5.06 -13.76
N ALA A 21 -14.45 -3.89 -13.58
CA ALA A 21 -15.80 -3.78 -13.06
C ALA A 21 -16.81 -4.31 -14.09
N LYS A 22 -17.98 -4.68 -13.60
CA LYS A 22 -19.10 -5.05 -14.49
C LYS A 22 -19.52 -3.89 -15.38
N GLY A 23 -19.24 -2.68 -14.90
CA GLY A 23 -19.57 -1.48 -15.64
C GLY A 23 -20.98 -1.03 -15.45
N VAL A 24 -21.31 0.01 -16.17
CA VAL A 24 -22.64 0.62 -16.15
C VAL A 24 -23.06 0.97 -17.55
N THR A 25 -24.34 0.83 -17.82
CA THR A 25 -24.93 1.20 -19.09
C THR A 25 -25.54 2.59 -18.97
N VAL A 26 -25.18 3.46 -19.92
CA VAL A 26 -25.77 4.79 -20.04
C VAL A 26 -26.82 4.75 -21.14
N SER A 27 -28.01 5.22 -20.83
CA SER A 27 -29.10 5.28 -21.77
C SER A 27 -29.36 6.74 -22.16
N LEU A 28 -29.40 6.97 -23.46
CA LEU A 28 -29.78 8.27 -24.02
C LEU A 28 -31.14 8.15 -24.69
N THR A 29 -32.05 9.03 -24.31
CA THR A 29 -33.36 9.11 -24.94
C THR A 29 -33.47 10.45 -25.66
N ALA A 30 -33.78 10.40 -26.92
CA ALA A 30 -33.91 11.60 -27.75
C ALA A 30 -35.21 11.56 -28.54
N PRO A 31 -35.85 12.72 -28.70
CA PRO A 31 -37.05 12.77 -29.56
C PRO A 31 -36.66 12.59 -31.02
N VAL A 32 -37.45 11.84 -31.73
CA VAL A 32 -37.39 11.77 -33.18
C VAL A 32 -38.00 13.06 -33.74
N GLY A 33 -37.43 13.54 -34.83
CA GLY A 33 -37.93 14.77 -35.47
C GLY A 33 -39.41 14.75 -35.76
N ARG A 34 -39.97 15.91 -36.12
CA ARG A 34 -41.36 16.07 -36.46
C ARG A 34 -41.66 15.33 -37.75
N ASP A 35 -42.89 14.84 -37.86
CA ASP A 35 -43.39 14.27 -39.13
C ASP A 35 -43.59 15.35 -40.20
N LYS A 36 -44.01 14.94 -41.37
CA LYS A 36 -44.25 15.87 -42.49
C LYS A 36 -45.29 16.94 -42.20
N ASP A 37 -46.18 16.69 -41.23
CA ASP A 37 -47.22 17.63 -40.82
C ASP A 37 -46.77 18.50 -39.64
N GLY A 38 -45.49 18.44 -39.23
CA GLY A 38 -44.92 19.22 -38.14
C GLY A 38 -45.28 18.70 -36.76
N ARG A 39 -45.83 17.49 -36.65
CA ARG A 39 -46.20 16.88 -35.37
C ARG A 39 -45.12 15.95 -34.87
N VAL A 40 -45.00 15.85 -33.54
CA VAL A 40 -44.16 14.84 -32.91
C VAL A 40 -45.01 13.58 -32.73
N PRO A 41 -44.64 12.44 -33.33
CA PRO A 41 -45.40 11.20 -33.16
C PRO A 41 -45.46 10.77 -31.70
N ASP A 42 -46.50 10.03 -31.30
CA ASP A 42 -46.72 9.57 -29.94
C ASP A 42 -45.58 8.65 -29.45
N ASN A 43 -44.93 7.93 -30.36
CA ASN A 43 -43.79 7.06 -30.08
C ASN A 43 -42.47 7.67 -30.57
N ALA A 44 -42.31 8.96 -30.42
CA ALA A 44 -41.24 9.73 -31.06
C ALA A 44 -39.92 9.70 -30.31
N LEU A 45 -39.79 8.89 -29.25
CA LEU A 45 -38.56 8.78 -28.50
C LEU A 45 -37.74 7.59 -28.98
N LYS A 46 -36.48 7.82 -29.25
CA LYS A 46 -35.51 6.75 -29.52
C LYS A 46 -34.54 6.66 -28.36
N THR A 47 -34.19 5.43 -28.01
CA THR A 47 -33.25 5.15 -26.96
C THR A 47 -32.01 4.49 -27.53
N ALA A 48 -30.83 4.99 -27.17
CA ALA A 48 -29.56 4.37 -27.46
C ALA A 48 -28.82 4.13 -26.16
N THR A 49 -28.05 3.06 -26.11
CA THR A 49 -27.26 2.70 -24.89
C THR A 49 -25.81 2.57 -25.23
N ALA A 50 -24.99 2.93 -24.26
CA ALA A 50 -23.55 2.72 -24.31
C ALA A 50 -23.07 2.20 -22.96
N LYS A 51 -22.08 1.33 -22.97
CA LYS A 51 -21.54 0.73 -21.75
C LYS A 51 -20.19 1.34 -21.41
N TYR A 52 -20.01 1.65 -20.14
CA TYR A 52 -18.73 2.05 -19.58
C TYR A 52 -18.22 0.96 -18.64
N THR A 53 -17.02 0.46 -18.89
CA THR A 53 -16.41 -0.65 -18.15
C THR A 53 -15.05 -0.21 -17.64
N PRO A 54 -14.96 0.29 -16.38
CA PRO A 54 -13.70 0.71 -15.83
C PRO A 54 -12.88 -0.46 -15.31
N THR A 55 -11.55 -0.31 -15.34
CA THR A 55 -10.60 -1.27 -14.75
C THR A 55 -9.78 -0.56 -13.70
N ALA A 56 -9.64 -1.19 -12.54
CA ALA A 56 -8.81 -0.70 -11.45
C ALA A 56 -7.60 -1.63 -11.29
N THR A 57 -6.39 -1.05 -11.40
CA THR A 57 -5.15 -1.81 -11.20
C THR A 57 -4.80 -1.89 -9.71
N PRO A 58 -4.21 -3.01 -9.24
CA PRO A 58 -3.81 -3.12 -7.84
C PRO A 58 -2.74 -2.08 -7.47
N ILE A 59 -2.87 -1.52 -6.26
CA ILE A 59 -1.82 -0.73 -5.65
C ILE A 59 -0.92 -1.70 -4.88
N THR A 60 0.38 -1.63 -5.16
CA THR A 60 1.36 -2.51 -4.53
C THR A 60 2.37 -1.72 -3.72
N VAL A 61 2.92 -2.37 -2.69
CA VAL A 61 4.05 -1.87 -1.92
C VAL A 61 5.21 -2.82 -2.15
N THR A 62 6.33 -2.31 -2.65
CA THR A 62 7.54 -3.10 -2.88
C THR A 62 8.51 -2.89 -1.73
N PRO A 63 8.77 -3.92 -0.90
CA PRO A 63 9.72 -3.82 0.20
C PRO A 63 11.14 -4.03 -0.30
N THR A 64 12.10 -3.38 0.36
CA THR A 64 13.53 -3.63 0.14
C THR A 64 14.16 -4.04 1.46
N ASP A 65 14.68 -5.26 1.49
CA ASP A 65 15.42 -5.78 2.64
C ASP A 65 16.77 -5.09 2.77
N LYS A 66 17.31 -5.05 3.99
CA LYS A 66 18.62 -4.47 4.27
C LYS A 66 19.48 -5.45 5.05
N VAL A 67 20.78 -5.29 4.86
CA VAL A 67 21.82 -5.99 5.61
C VAL A 67 22.85 -4.97 6.08
N SER A 68 23.59 -5.30 7.12
CA SER A 68 24.72 -4.51 7.59
C SER A 68 25.75 -5.42 8.23
N GLU A 69 26.96 -4.89 8.42
CA GLU A 69 28.06 -5.59 9.05
C GLU A 69 28.91 -4.60 9.83
N ASP A 70 29.25 -4.94 11.04
CA ASP A 70 30.20 -4.18 11.86
C ASP A 70 30.82 -5.10 12.90
N VAL A 71 31.79 -4.57 13.66
CA VAL A 71 32.50 -5.32 14.69
C VAL A 71 31.65 -5.45 15.96
N GLN A 72 32.08 -6.35 16.85
CA GLN A 72 31.44 -6.60 18.14
C GLN A 72 31.16 -5.31 18.91
N ASN A 73 30.00 -5.30 19.57
CA ASN A 73 29.55 -4.25 20.48
C ASN A 73 29.26 -2.90 19.81
N VAL A 74 29.30 -2.81 18.46
CA VAL A 74 29.00 -1.58 17.73
C VAL A 74 27.58 -1.64 17.20
N PRO A 75 26.72 -0.66 17.54
CA PRO A 75 25.37 -0.61 16.96
C PRO A 75 25.41 -0.39 15.45
N GLN A 76 24.46 -0.98 14.76
CA GLN A 76 24.30 -0.89 13.31
C GLN A 76 22.91 -0.37 12.97
N THR A 77 22.81 0.48 11.98
CA THR A 77 21.53 1.07 11.59
C THR A 77 21.30 0.91 10.08
N GLN A 78 20.11 0.48 9.70
CA GLN A 78 19.67 0.46 8.32
C GLN A 78 18.17 0.84 8.26
N THR A 79 17.77 1.34 7.12
CA THR A 79 16.36 1.71 6.89
C THR A 79 15.79 0.88 5.77
N PRO A 80 15.03 -0.19 6.08
CA PRO A 80 14.24 -0.88 5.06
C PRO A 80 13.28 0.10 4.39
N THR A 81 13.10 -0.03 3.08
CA THR A 81 12.27 0.89 2.32
C THR A 81 11.05 0.18 1.75
N PHE A 82 9.99 0.97 1.53
CA PHE A 82 8.73 0.48 1.00
C PHE A 82 8.26 1.47 -0.07
N GLU A 83 8.17 0.98 -1.30
CA GLU A 83 7.81 1.82 -2.43
C GLU A 83 6.41 1.53 -2.91
N LEU A 84 5.57 2.58 -2.96
CA LEU A 84 4.20 2.48 -3.47
C LEU A 84 4.19 2.59 -5.00
N SER A 85 3.37 1.75 -5.64
CA SER A 85 3.13 1.86 -7.07
C SER A 85 2.32 3.11 -7.43
N ASN A 86 1.55 3.63 -6.49
CA ASN A 86 0.73 4.82 -6.68
C ASN A 86 0.64 5.59 -5.36
N ASP A 87 1.36 6.71 -5.29
CA ASP A 87 1.41 7.55 -4.09
C ASP A 87 0.31 8.62 -4.04
N LYS A 88 -0.53 8.69 -5.07
CA LYS A 88 -1.67 9.62 -5.08
C LYS A 88 -2.89 9.03 -4.38
N ALA A 89 -3.10 7.72 -4.53
CA ALA A 89 -4.25 7.04 -3.94
C ALA A 89 -3.91 6.35 -2.62
N ALA A 90 -2.63 6.22 -2.28
CA ALA A 90 -2.20 5.50 -1.08
C ALA A 90 -1.02 6.20 -0.41
N LYS A 91 -0.89 5.95 0.89
CA LYS A 91 0.23 6.45 1.71
C LYS A 91 0.68 5.38 2.67
N ILE A 92 1.99 5.35 2.95
CA ILE A 92 2.51 4.55 4.06
C ILE A 92 2.13 5.28 5.36
N THR A 93 1.31 4.63 6.18
CA THR A 93 0.78 5.23 7.40
C THR A 93 1.41 4.71 8.67
N SER A 94 2.07 3.55 8.63
CA SER A 94 2.82 3.05 9.78
C SER A 94 3.95 2.12 9.36
N LYS A 95 4.98 2.06 10.20
CA LYS A 95 6.08 1.11 10.10
C LYS A 95 6.32 0.58 11.50
N LYS A 96 6.21 -0.73 11.68
CA LYS A 96 6.33 -1.38 12.99
C LYS A 96 7.28 -2.56 12.91
N LEU A 97 7.96 -2.83 14.02
CA LEU A 97 8.69 -4.10 14.17
C LEU A 97 7.70 -5.24 14.33
N VAL A 98 8.04 -6.38 13.78
CA VAL A 98 7.31 -7.62 14.02
C VAL A 98 7.98 -8.33 15.21
N ASP A 99 7.20 -8.63 16.24
CA ASP A 99 7.68 -9.34 17.40
C ASP A 99 7.98 -10.79 17.02
N PRO A 100 9.23 -11.26 17.10
CA PRO A 100 9.56 -12.64 16.73
C PRO A 100 8.88 -13.69 17.63
N ALA A 101 8.47 -13.32 18.82
CA ALA A 101 7.78 -14.25 19.73
C ALA A 101 6.34 -14.51 19.29
N THR A 102 5.68 -13.54 18.67
CA THR A 102 4.27 -13.68 18.26
C THR A 102 4.09 -13.76 16.74
N GLY A 103 5.08 -13.29 15.96
CA GLY A 103 4.94 -13.16 14.51
C GLY A 103 4.03 -12.03 14.07
N GLN A 104 3.65 -11.14 14.98
CA GLN A 104 2.73 -10.04 14.72
C GLN A 104 3.43 -8.68 14.91
N PRO A 105 3.01 -7.64 14.17
CA PRO A 105 3.53 -6.31 14.40
C PRO A 105 3.22 -5.83 15.82
N THR A 106 4.15 -5.12 16.42
CA THR A 106 4.03 -4.59 17.78
C THR A 106 4.05 -3.07 17.77
N ASP A 107 3.34 -2.46 18.70
CA ASP A 107 3.41 -1.02 18.95
C ASP A 107 4.67 -0.62 19.71
N GLU A 108 5.39 -1.59 20.27
CA GLU A 108 6.67 -1.33 20.93
C GLU A 108 7.72 -0.96 19.88
N THR A 109 8.53 0.03 20.20
CA THR A 109 9.62 0.45 19.31
C THR A 109 10.89 -0.37 19.49
N THR A 110 10.91 -1.27 20.45
CA THR A 110 12.08 -2.09 20.76
C THR A 110 11.67 -3.56 20.88
N VAL A 111 12.46 -4.42 20.23
CA VAL A 111 12.33 -5.88 20.29
C VAL A 111 13.68 -6.46 20.66
N THR A 112 13.72 -7.34 21.65
CA THR A 112 14.93 -8.02 22.09
C THR A 112 14.89 -9.47 21.65
N VAL A 113 15.99 -9.91 21.02
CA VAL A 113 16.21 -11.31 20.67
C VAL A 113 17.31 -11.83 21.58
N ALA A 114 16.95 -12.72 22.49
CA ALA A 114 17.88 -13.25 23.49
C ALA A 114 19.09 -13.91 22.81
N GLY A 115 20.28 -13.58 23.27
CA GLY A 115 21.54 -14.11 22.74
C GLY A 115 22.04 -13.40 21.49
N GLU A 116 21.30 -12.43 20.95
CA GLU A 116 21.73 -11.69 19.77
C GLU A 116 21.84 -10.20 20.03
N GLY A 117 20.74 -9.57 20.43
CA GLY A 117 20.72 -8.14 20.67
C GLY A 117 19.31 -7.56 20.65
N THR A 118 19.26 -6.23 20.50
CA THR A 118 18.03 -5.44 20.57
C THR A 118 17.88 -4.62 19.30
N TYR A 119 16.67 -4.65 18.74
CA TYR A 119 16.30 -3.84 17.58
C TYR A 119 15.39 -2.72 18.03
N THR A 120 15.67 -1.51 17.60
CA THR A 120 14.85 -0.32 17.89
C THR A 120 14.50 0.37 16.58
N ILE A 121 13.23 0.68 16.39
CA ILE A 121 12.77 1.38 15.20
C ILE A 121 12.40 2.84 15.51
N ASP A 122 12.79 3.73 14.59
CA ASP A 122 12.24 5.09 14.54
C ASP A 122 10.96 5.02 13.71
N PRO A 123 9.77 5.14 14.32
CA PRO A 123 8.53 4.98 13.58
C PRO A 123 8.28 6.07 12.53
N THR A 124 8.96 7.20 12.64
CA THR A 124 8.84 8.28 11.67
C THR A 124 9.62 7.99 10.39
N THR A 125 10.86 7.54 10.53
CA THR A 125 11.75 7.30 9.39
C THR A 125 11.78 5.85 8.94
N GLY A 126 11.44 4.92 9.83
CA GLY A 126 11.59 3.49 9.61
C GLY A 126 13.00 2.98 9.83
N ALA A 127 13.92 3.82 10.31
CA ALA A 127 15.30 3.40 10.60
C ALA A 127 15.31 2.40 11.75
N VAL A 128 16.00 1.29 11.56
CA VAL A 128 16.15 0.25 12.58
C VAL A 128 17.60 0.20 13.03
N THR A 129 17.80 0.29 14.34
CA THR A 129 19.12 0.17 14.96
C THR A 129 19.19 -1.17 15.67
N PHE A 130 20.21 -1.95 15.33
CA PHE A 130 20.55 -3.18 16.02
C PHE A 130 21.68 -2.90 17.00
N THR A 131 21.43 -3.17 18.28
CA THR A 131 22.43 -3.10 19.33
C THR A 131 22.77 -4.53 19.73
N PRO A 132 23.96 -5.06 19.34
CA PRO A 132 24.30 -6.43 19.65
C PRO A 132 24.49 -6.64 21.16
N GLU A 133 24.17 -7.83 21.63
CA GLU A 133 24.55 -8.23 22.97
C GLU A 133 26.06 -8.29 23.06
N LYS A 134 26.57 -8.09 24.28
CA LYS A 134 27.99 -8.18 24.54
C LYS A 134 28.51 -9.51 24.02
N ASP A 135 29.60 -9.45 23.26
CA ASP A 135 30.31 -10.59 22.70
C ASP A 135 29.55 -11.40 21.63
N PHE A 136 28.37 -10.97 21.21
CA PHE A 136 27.69 -11.63 20.08
C PHE A 136 28.53 -11.50 18.81
N VAL A 137 28.68 -12.62 18.10
CA VAL A 137 29.35 -12.70 16.80
C VAL A 137 28.52 -13.61 15.88
N GLY A 138 28.42 -13.24 14.63
CA GLY A 138 27.72 -14.00 13.62
C GLY A 138 26.62 -13.20 12.95
N THR A 139 25.87 -13.87 12.09
CA THR A 139 24.72 -13.26 11.45
C THR A 139 23.50 -13.43 12.34
N ALA A 140 22.90 -12.33 12.73
CA ALA A 140 21.70 -12.33 13.54
C ALA A 140 20.50 -12.91 12.75
N LYS A 141 19.48 -13.35 13.46
CA LYS A 141 18.23 -13.79 12.82
C LYS A 141 17.54 -12.64 12.09
N GLY A 142 17.82 -11.43 12.52
CA GLY A 142 17.24 -10.23 11.94
C GLY A 142 15.87 -9.91 12.53
N VAL A 143 15.28 -8.87 12.00
CA VAL A 143 13.95 -8.43 12.40
C VAL A 143 13.15 -8.05 11.15
N THR A 144 11.86 -8.28 11.18
CA THR A 144 10.93 -7.86 10.12
C THR A 144 10.32 -6.52 10.50
N VAL A 145 10.28 -5.62 9.53
CA VAL A 145 9.53 -4.36 9.62
C VAL A 145 8.31 -4.50 8.74
N GLN A 146 7.13 -4.27 9.31
CA GLN A 146 5.90 -4.25 8.55
C GLN A 146 5.44 -2.82 8.33
N ALA A 147 5.28 -2.46 7.06
CA ALA A 147 4.67 -1.20 6.67
C ALA A 147 3.19 -1.42 6.37
N THR A 148 2.38 -0.47 6.77
CA THR A 148 0.96 -0.41 6.41
C THR A 148 0.75 0.76 5.48
N ALA A 149 0.15 0.49 4.33
CA ALA A 149 -0.29 1.53 3.41
C ALA A 149 -1.80 1.66 3.49
N THR A 150 -2.27 2.89 3.59
CA THR A 150 -3.70 3.20 3.58
C THR A 150 -4.09 3.69 2.20
N ILE A 151 -5.05 3.01 1.58
CA ILE A 151 -5.63 3.38 0.29
C ILE A 151 -6.89 4.17 0.58
N THR A 152 -7.03 5.34 -0.05
CA THR A 152 -8.21 6.20 0.13
C THR A 152 -8.83 6.46 -1.23
N ASN A 153 -10.14 6.21 -1.37
CA ASN A 153 -10.86 6.53 -2.60
C ASN A 153 -11.36 7.98 -2.59
N ALA A 154 -11.95 8.41 -3.70
CA ALA A 154 -12.43 9.78 -3.85
C ALA A 154 -13.57 10.14 -2.88
N ASN A 155 -14.25 9.15 -2.32
CA ASN A 155 -15.31 9.34 -1.32
C ASN A 155 -14.77 9.35 0.12
N GLY A 156 -13.46 9.24 0.31
CA GLY A 156 -12.83 9.22 1.61
C GLY A 156 -12.86 7.87 2.34
N LYS A 157 -13.36 6.82 1.70
CA LYS A 157 -13.31 5.47 2.27
C LYS A 157 -11.90 4.90 2.15
N THR A 158 -11.50 4.10 3.12
CA THR A 158 -10.14 3.57 3.22
C THR A 158 -10.10 2.05 3.28
N ALA A 159 -8.99 1.50 2.80
CA ALA A 159 -8.58 0.11 2.99
C ALA A 159 -7.09 0.08 3.26
N ILE A 160 -6.58 -1.01 3.83
CA ILE A 160 -5.16 -1.14 4.10
C ILE A 160 -4.55 -2.31 3.34
N ILE A 161 -3.28 -2.15 2.99
CA ILE A 161 -2.41 -3.23 2.54
C ILE A 161 -1.13 -3.18 3.37
N THR A 162 -0.50 -4.34 3.57
CA THR A 162 0.73 -4.44 4.35
C THR A 162 1.85 -5.03 3.51
N SER A 163 3.09 -4.72 3.91
CA SER A 163 4.29 -5.24 3.26
C SER A 163 5.37 -5.41 4.28
N ASP A 164 6.17 -6.47 4.15
CA ASP A 164 7.22 -6.82 5.10
C ASP A 164 8.58 -6.71 4.46
N ALA A 165 9.52 -6.05 5.14
CA ALA A 165 10.93 -6.03 4.78
C ALA A 165 11.75 -6.54 5.95
N LYS A 166 12.86 -7.20 5.65
CA LYS A 166 13.73 -7.79 6.67
C LYS A 166 15.06 -7.03 6.76
N TYR A 167 15.53 -6.81 7.99
CA TYR A 167 16.86 -6.30 8.28
C TYR A 167 17.67 -7.38 8.99
N THR A 168 18.81 -7.73 8.41
CA THR A 168 19.69 -8.81 8.92
C THR A 168 21.09 -8.25 9.15
N PRO A 169 21.45 -7.93 10.40
CA PRO A 169 22.81 -7.49 10.71
C PRO A 169 23.76 -8.67 10.91
N THR A 170 25.02 -8.45 10.58
CA THR A 170 26.11 -9.39 10.86
C THR A 170 27.14 -8.69 11.76
N VAL A 171 27.61 -9.41 12.77
CA VAL A 171 28.62 -8.93 13.71
C VAL A 171 29.89 -9.76 13.54
N VAL A 172 31.00 -9.11 13.26
CA VAL A 172 32.30 -9.77 13.13
C VAL A 172 33.11 -9.57 14.41
N PRO A 173 34.04 -10.50 14.73
CA PRO A 173 34.88 -10.35 15.90
C PRO A 173 35.72 -9.08 15.84
N ALA A 174 35.87 -8.41 16.97
CA ALA A 174 36.88 -7.37 17.12
C ALA A 174 38.26 -8.06 17.20
N VAL A 175 39.17 -7.65 16.32
CA VAL A 175 40.52 -8.24 16.27
C VAL A 175 41.48 -7.28 16.95
N PRO A 176 42.25 -7.73 17.96
CA PRO A 176 43.25 -6.86 18.57
C PRO A 176 44.34 -6.50 17.54
N THR A 177 44.79 -5.25 17.59
CA THR A 177 45.89 -4.73 16.75
C THR A 177 47.20 -4.70 17.47
#